data_e65a58a4ed4ab675d650d9619169eb3b
#
_entry.id   e65a58a4ed4ab675d650d9619169eb3b
#
_cell.length_a   1.000
_cell.length_b   1.000
_cell.length_c   1.000
_cell.angle_alpha   90.00
_cell.angle_beta   90.00
_cell.angle_gamma   90.00
#
_symmetry.space_group_name_H-M   'P 1'
#
loop_
_entity.id
_entity.type
_entity.pdbx_description
1 polymer ?
#
loop_
_entity_poly.entity_id
_entity_poly.type
_entity_poly.pdbx_seq_one_letter_code
_entity_poly.pdbx_strand_id
1 'polypeptide(L)'
;MGPYSVFTAATILATVAVTCNAALVAQTSKEWSQCSGGEGPIVDVIISGCSAVIHGGHDSPKRLATAFNNRGVVYKFKGEYDRALDDYNQAILLNPSYANAYNNRGVIYRLKGDYDRAIKDYDEAIWLDSSIPAFFYNRAIAYTEKQDYDRAIADFEMVLRFNSKNALALYGRGVVRLKKGDSQTGSADIADAKAINPNVAEEFEHSARR
;
A
#
# COMPACT_ATOMS: atom_id res chain seq x y z
N MET A 1 -59.38 34.08 -17.43
CA MET A 1 -57.99 34.59 -17.39
C MET A 1 -57.35 34.04 -16.14
N GLY A 2 -56.57 32.96 -16.28
CA GLY A 2 -55.88 32.36 -15.17
C GLY A 2 -54.51 33.01 -14.99
N PRO A 3 -53.95 33.08 -13.76
CA PRO A 3 -52.68 33.72 -13.52
C PRO A 3 -51.55 32.80 -13.99
N TYR A 4 -50.79 33.22 -14.99
CA TYR A 4 -49.52 32.61 -15.33
C TYR A 4 -48.52 32.88 -14.19
N SER A 5 -48.14 31.82 -13.46
CA SER A 5 -47.09 31.86 -12.48
C SER A 5 -45.76 32.09 -13.21
N VAL A 6 -45.20 33.28 -13.04
CA VAL A 6 -43.90 33.66 -13.58
C VAL A 6 -42.84 33.01 -12.66
N PHE A 7 -42.35 31.83 -13.02
CA PHE A 7 -41.15 31.29 -12.41
C PHE A 7 -39.96 32.18 -12.80
N THR A 8 -39.41 32.89 -11.84
CA THR A 8 -38.26 33.77 -12.07
C THR A 8 -37.03 32.94 -12.46
N ALA A 9 -36.22 33.51 -13.37
CA ALA A 9 -34.96 32.88 -13.82
C ALA A 9 -34.05 32.45 -12.66
N ALA A 10 -34.14 33.09 -11.50
CA ALA A 10 -33.45 32.75 -10.28
C ALA A 10 -33.84 31.37 -9.69
N THR A 11 -35.12 30.97 -9.79
CA THR A 11 -35.62 29.67 -9.30
C THR A 11 -35.12 28.51 -10.18
N ILE A 12 -35.02 28.73 -11.49
CA ILE A 12 -34.53 27.73 -12.44
C ILE A 12 -33.00 27.53 -12.26
N LEU A 13 -32.26 28.63 -12.09
CA LEU A 13 -30.84 28.57 -11.84
C LEU A 13 -30.48 27.84 -10.49
N ALA A 14 -31.25 28.08 -9.44
CA ALA A 14 -31.05 27.43 -8.14
C ALA A 14 -31.36 25.93 -8.21
N THR A 15 -32.42 25.51 -8.92
CA THR A 15 -32.75 24.08 -9.08
C THR A 15 -31.72 23.34 -9.93
N VAL A 16 -31.22 23.93 -11.02
CA VAL A 16 -30.19 23.36 -11.87
C VAL A 16 -28.86 23.23 -11.12
N ALA A 17 -28.49 24.24 -10.33
CA ALA A 17 -27.26 24.19 -9.53
C ALA A 17 -27.31 23.10 -8.43
N VAL A 18 -28.45 22.91 -7.76
CA VAL A 18 -28.66 21.89 -6.74
C VAL A 18 -28.62 20.47 -7.34
N THR A 19 -29.27 20.27 -8.49
CA THR A 19 -29.30 18.97 -9.17
C THR A 19 -27.91 18.62 -9.76
N CYS A 20 -27.19 19.60 -10.30
CA CYS A 20 -25.84 19.41 -10.81
C CYS A 20 -24.86 19.05 -9.67
N ASN A 21 -24.98 19.71 -8.51
CA ASN A 21 -24.15 19.42 -7.35
C ASN A 21 -24.44 18.04 -6.76
N ALA A 22 -25.70 17.61 -6.68
CA ALA A 22 -26.07 16.28 -6.20
C ALA A 22 -25.60 15.18 -7.15
N ALA A 23 -25.68 15.37 -8.46
CA ALA A 23 -25.15 14.44 -9.44
C ALA A 23 -23.64 14.34 -9.38
N LEU A 24 -22.92 15.45 -9.23
CA LEU A 24 -21.47 15.48 -9.06
C LEU A 24 -21.02 14.77 -7.78
N VAL A 25 -21.70 15.00 -6.66
CA VAL A 25 -21.43 14.33 -5.38
C VAL A 25 -21.71 12.83 -5.48
N ALA A 26 -22.76 12.40 -6.14
CA ALA A 26 -23.06 10.98 -6.36
C ALA A 26 -22.05 10.32 -7.28
N GLN A 27 -21.59 11.01 -8.32
CA GLN A 27 -20.55 10.52 -9.22
C GLN A 27 -19.20 10.37 -8.51
N THR A 28 -18.77 11.38 -7.76
CA THR A 28 -17.50 11.31 -6.98
C THR A 28 -17.55 10.23 -5.90
N SER A 29 -18.71 9.97 -5.29
CA SER A 29 -18.89 8.88 -4.33
C SER A 29 -18.72 7.51 -4.97
N LYS A 30 -19.27 7.32 -6.19
CA LYS A 30 -19.14 6.08 -6.95
C LYS A 30 -17.69 5.84 -7.40
N GLU A 31 -17.05 6.86 -7.94
CA GLU A 31 -15.65 6.80 -8.37
C GLU A 31 -14.72 6.47 -7.21
N TRP A 32 -14.96 7.06 -6.04
CA TRP A 32 -14.23 6.76 -4.83
C TRP A 32 -14.47 5.33 -4.33
N SER A 33 -15.71 4.84 -4.36
CA SER A 33 -16.02 3.45 -4.01
C SER A 33 -15.27 2.47 -4.92
N GLN A 34 -15.21 2.72 -6.20
CA GLN A 34 -14.45 1.92 -7.16
C GLN A 34 -12.94 1.99 -6.90
N CYS A 35 -12.41 3.17 -6.60
CA CYS A 35 -10.99 3.36 -6.27
C CYS A 35 -10.57 2.66 -4.98
N SER A 36 -11.47 2.52 -4.03
CA SER A 36 -11.22 1.83 -2.75
C SER A 36 -11.49 0.32 -2.75
N GLY A 37 -11.84 -0.27 -3.92
CA GLY A 37 -12.01 -1.71 -4.05
C GLY A 37 -13.45 -2.21 -3.91
N GLY A 38 -14.45 -1.40 -4.30
CA GLY A 38 -15.87 -1.81 -4.36
C GLY A 38 -16.14 -2.95 -5.36
N GLU A 39 -17.35 -3.51 -5.33
CA GLU A 39 -17.78 -4.71 -6.05
C GLU A 39 -17.49 -4.67 -7.57
N GLY A 40 -16.83 -5.73 -8.11
CA GLY A 40 -16.60 -5.93 -9.55
C GLY A 40 -15.29 -6.66 -9.90
N PRO A 41 -14.98 -6.89 -11.19
CA PRO A 41 -13.67 -7.41 -11.64
C PRO A 41 -12.59 -6.38 -11.31
N ILE A 42 -11.89 -6.67 -10.25
CA ILE A 42 -11.28 -5.74 -9.29
C ILE A 42 -10.23 -4.80 -9.91
N VAL A 43 -9.42 -5.27 -10.85
CA VAL A 43 -8.22 -4.55 -11.31
C VAL A 43 -8.54 -3.32 -12.16
N ASP A 44 -9.32 -3.49 -13.23
CA ASP A 44 -9.62 -2.40 -14.16
C ASP A 44 -10.63 -1.40 -13.58
N VAL A 45 -11.51 -1.87 -12.71
CA VAL A 45 -12.46 -1.01 -11.97
C VAL A 45 -11.70 -0.08 -11.00
N ILE A 46 -10.70 -0.58 -10.27
CA ILE A 46 -9.89 0.25 -9.38
C ILE A 46 -9.09 1.28 -10.19
N ILE A 47 -8.45 0.87 -11.29
CA ILE A 47 -7.69 1.80 -12.13
C ILE A 47 -8.59 2.91 -12.67
N SER A 48 -9.78 2.56 -13.20
CA SER A 48 -10.70 3.55 -13.77
C SER A 48 -11.26 4.47 -12.69
N GLY A 49 -11.69 3.93 -11.55
CA GLY A 49 -12.21 4.70 -10.42
C GLY A 49 -11.17 5.65 -9.84
N CYS A 50 -9.94 5.18 -9.58
CA CYS A 50 -8.87 6.04 -9.10
C CYS A 50 -8.49 7.11 -10.13
N SER A 51 -8.46 6.76 -11.43
CA SER A 51 -8.17 7.72 -12.49
C SER A 51 -9.25 8.79 -12.60
N ALA A 52 -10.52 8.44 -12.43
CA ALA A 52 -11.62 9.40 -12.40
C ALA A 52 -11.50 10.38 -11.22
N VAL A 53 -11.19 9.87 -10.00
CA VAL A 53 -10.91 10.68 -8.81
C VAL A 53 -9.75 11.65 -9.06
N ILE A 54 -8.64 11.15 -9.62
CA ILE A 54 -7.43 11.93 -9.90
C ILE A 54 -7.70 13.04 -10.92
N HIS A 55 -8.40 12.74 -12.02
CA HIS A 55 -8.69 13.71 -13.08
C HIS A 55 -9.81 14.68 -12.71
N GLY A 56 -10.71 14.28 -11.80
CA GLY A 56 -11.78 15.14 -11.32
C GLY A 56 -11.30 16.40 -10.60
N GLY A 57 -10.12 16.33 -9.96
CA GLY A 57 -9.42 17.51 -9.42
C GLY A 57 -10.10 18.22 -8.25
N HIS A 58 -11.22 17.69 -7.75
CA HIS A 58 -12.05 18.34 -6.72
C HIS A 58 -11.84 17.77 -5.31
N ASP A 59 -11.00 16.75 -5.18
CA ASP A 59 -10.74 16.09 -3.91
C ASP A 59 -9.58 16.74 -3.11
N SER A 60 -9.60 16.52 -1.80
CA SER A 60 -8.51 16.99 -0.95
C SER A 60 -7.18 16.32 -1.33
N PRO A 61 -6.03 16.98 -1.10
CA PRO A 61 -4.71 16.39 -1.37
C PRO A 61 -4.54 15.00 -0.74
N LYS A 62 -5.08 14.80 0.48
CA LYS A 62 -5.03 13.51 1.17
C LYS A 62 -5.82 12.42 0.45
N ARG A 63 -7.01 12.73 -0.10
CA ARG A 63 -7.81 11.77 -0.88
C ARG A 63 -7.16 11.47 -2.22
N LEU A 64 -6.62 12.47 -2.91
CA LEU A 64 -5.86 12.27 -4.13
C LEU A 64 -4.63 11.40 -3.89
N ALA A 65 -3.88 11.64 -2.79
CA ALA A 65 -2.76 10.78 -2.41
C ALA A 65 -3.18 9.31 -2.22
N THR A 66 -4.35 9.08 -1.60
CA THR A 66 -4.88 7.72 -1.44
C THR A 66 -5.28 7.11 -2.79
N ALA A 67 -5.87 7.89 -3.69
CA ALA A 67 -6.24 7.41 -5.03
C ALA A 67 -4.99 7.03 -5.85
N PHE A 68 -3.95 7.87 -5.85
CA PHE A 68 -2.66 7.53 -6.46
C PHE A 68 -2.06 6.26 -5.85
N ASN A 69 -1.99 6.16 -4.52
CA ASN A 69 -1.46 4.96 -3.87
C ASN A 69 -2.23 3.69 -4.27
N ASN A 70 -3.56 3.73 -4.26
CA ASN A 70 -4.39 2.58 -4.61
C ASN A 70 -4.18 2.15 -6.07
N ARG A 71 -4.10 3.11 -6.99
CA ARG A 71 -3.80 2.83 -8.41
C ARG A 71 -2.39 2.26 -8.58
N GLY A 72 -1.41 2.81 -7.87
CA GLY A 72 -0.04 2.29 -7.83
C GLY A 72 0.04 0.85 -7.33
N VAL A 73 -0.75 0.47 -6.31
CA VAL A 73 -0.85 -0.92 -5.85
C VAL A 73 -1.33 -1.84 -6.97
N VAL A 74 -2.33 -1.42 -7.74
CA VAL A 74 -2.83 -2.22 -8.86
C VAL A 74 -1.80 -2.32 -9.98
N TYR A 75 -1.08 -1.24 -10.32
CA TYR A 75 0.01 -1.30 -11.28
C TYR A 75 1.14 -2.23 -10.83
N LYS A 76 1.48 -2.23 -9.53
CA LYS A 76 2.43 -3.20 -8.96
C LYS A 76 1.98 -4.64 -9.22
N PHE A 77 0.71 -4.97 -8.94
CA PHE A 77 0.17 -6.32 -9.21
C PHE A 77 0.20 -6.72 -10.68
N LYS A 78 0.07 -5.75 -11.60
CA LYS A 78 0.21 -5.96 -13.04
C LYS A 78 1.67 -6.06 -13.51
N GLY A 79 2.65 -5.82 -12.62
CA GLY A 79 4.07 -5.76 -12.97
C GLY A 79 4.47 -4.45 -13.67
N GLU A 80 3.57 -3.46 -13.73
CA GLU A 80 3.79 -2.16 -14.35
C GLU A 80 4.52 -1.22 -13.36
N TYR A 81 5.74 -1.61 -12.96
CA TYR A 81 6.47 -0.99 -11.84
C TYR A 81 6.77 0.49 -12.03
N ASP A 82 7.06 0.94 -13.24
CA ASP A 82 7.35 2.35 -13.47
C ASP A 82 6.10 3.22 -13.25
N ARG A 83 4.92 2.76 -13.70
CA ARG A 83 3.65 3.44 -13.43
C ARG A 83 3.30 3.44 -11.93
N ALA A 84 3.61 2.35 -11.23
CA ALA A 84 3.43 2.28 -9.79
C ALA A 84 4.33 3.29 -9.06
N LEU A 85 5.59 3.43 -9.48
CA LEU A 85 6.52 4.42 -8.93
C LEU A 85 6.04 5.85 -9.16
N ASP A 86 5.55 6.17 -10.35
CA ASP A 86 4.99 7.49 -10.65
C ASP A 86 3.81 7.81 -9.72
N ASP A 87 2.90 6.86 -9.53
CA ASP A 87 1.75 7.02 -8.66
C ASP A 87 2.16 7.17 -7.18
N TYR A 88 3.09 6.36 -6.68
CA TYR A 88 3.57 6.51 -5.30
C TYR A 88 4.31 7.83 -5.09
N ASN A 89 5.06 8.30 -6.08
CA ASN A 89 5.71 9.62 -6.03
C ASN A 89 4.66 10.74 -5.91
N GLN A 90 3.58 10.67 -6.69
CA GLN A 90 2.48 11.64 -6.59
C GLN A 90 1.75 11.54 -5.23
N ALA A 91 1.53 10.33 -4.72
CA ALA A 91 0.93 10.14 -3.41
C ALA A 91 1.77 10.78 -2.29
N ILE A 92 3.10 10.60 -2.32
CA ILE A 92 4.05 11.18 -1.37
C ILE A 92 4.11 12.71 -1.52
N LEU A 93 4.10 13.23 -2.74
CA LEU A 93 4.11 14.67 -3.00
C LEU A 93 2.87 15.34 -2.40
N LEU A 94 1.70 14.73 -2.56
CA LEU A 94 0.43 15.25 -2.06
C LEU A 94 0.23 15.05 -0.56
N ASN A 95 0.81 14.00 0.00
CA ASN A 95 0.78 13.70 1.43
C ASN A 95 2.14 13.13 1.89
N PRO A 96 3.10 13.99 2.28
CA PRO A 96 4.42 13.55 2.74
C PRO A 96 4.41 12.69 4.00
N SER A 97 3.30 12.63 4.75
CA SER A 97 3.14 11.74 5.92
C SER A 97 2.42 10.44 5.61
N TYR A 98 2.33 10.05 4.34
CA TYR A 98 1.64 8.82 3.97
C TYR A 98 2.56 7.60 4.01
N ALA A 99 2.77 7.03 5.20
CA ALA A 99 3.67 5.90 5.46
C ALA A 99 3.51 4.73 4.47
N ASN A 100 2.24 4.37 4.15
CA ASN A 100 1.98 3.27 3.22
C ASN A 100 2.52 3.54 1.80
N ALA A 101 2.54 4.79 1.34
CA ALA A 101 3.06 5.12 0.01
C ALA A 101 4.58 4.94 -0.05
N TYR A 102 5.31 5.32 1.00
CA TYR A 102 6.73 5.03 1.13
C TYR A 102 7.00 3.53 1.16
N ASN A 103 6.29 2.78 2.02
CA ASN A 103 6.43 1.32 2.07
C ASN A 103 6.19 0.68 0.70
N ASN A 104 5.13 1.06 0.00
CA ASN A 104 4.79 0.50 -1.31
C ASN A 104 5.83 0.86 -2.37
N ARG A 105 6.38 2.07 -2.34
CA ARG A 105 7.48 2.49 -3.23
C ARG A 105 8.76 1.72 -2.92
N GLY A 106 9.08 1.53 -1.64
CA GLY A 106 10.19 0.70 -1.18
C GLY A 106 10.10 -0.74 -1.68
N VAL A 107 8.89 -1.33 -1.70
CA VAL A 107 8.67 -2.66 -2.29
C VAL A 107 9.07 -2.68 -3.77
N ILE A 108 8.70 -1.66 -4.55
CA ILE A 108 9.10 -1.61 -5.97
C ILE A 108 10.61 -1.46 -6.11
N TYR A 109 11.26 -0.59 -5.31
CA TYR A 109 12.73 -0.47 -5.37
C TYR A 109 13.40 -1.80 -5.03
N ARG A 110 12.92 -2.53 -4.01
CA ARG A 110 13.44 -3.85 -3.67
C ARG A 110 13.26 -4.83 -4.83
N LEU A 111 12.09 -4.90 -5.46
CA LEU A 111 11.83 -5.77 -6.62
C LEU A 111 12.71 -5.42 -7.83
N LYS A 112 13.13 -4.17 -7.95
CA LYS A 112 14.11 -3.71 -8.96
C LYS A 112 15.56 -3.91 -8.54
N GLY A 113 15.84 -4.49 -7.36
CA GLY A 113 17.18 -4.71 -6.82
C GLY A 113 17.86 -3.48 -6.22
N ASP A 114 17.14 -2.36 -6.10
CA ASP A 114 17.65 -1.14 -5.48
C ASP A 114 17.36 -1.14 -3.98
N TYR A 115 18.11 -1.95 -3.27
CA TYR A 115 17.90 -2.17 -1.84
C TYR A 115 18.17 -0.91 -1.01
N ASP A 116 19.06 -0.02 -1.45
CA ASP A 116 19.37 1.21 -0.72
C ASP A 116 18.20 2.18 -0.73
N ARG A 117 17.56 2.40 -1.90
CA ARG A 117 16.34 3.21 -1.96
C ARG A 117 15.17 2.54 -1.24
N ALA A 118 15.06 1.22 -1.34
CA ALA A 118 14.02 0.48 -0.62
C ALA A 118 14.13 0.67 0.90
N ILE A 119 15.32 0.48 1.46
CA ILE A 119 15.59 0.65 2.90
C ILE A 119 15.27 2.08 3.35
N LYS A 120 15.69 3.09 2.59
CA LYS A 120 15.39 4.49 2.89
C LYS A 120 13.88 4.76 2.94
N ASP A 121 13.12 4.21 2.02
CA ASP A 121 11.66 4.34 2.01
C ASP A 121 11.00 3.62 3.18
N TYR A 122 11.48 2.43 3.54
CA TYR A 122 11.00 1.72 4.73
C TYR A 122 11.37 2.46 6.03
N ASP A 123 12.54 3.07 6.11
CA ASP A 123 12.95 3.91 7.24
C ASP A 123 11.98 5.07 7.43
N GLU A 124 11.60 5.74 6.34
CA GLU A 124 10.61 6.83 6.38
C GLU A 124 9.22 6.32 6.77
N ALA A 125 8.77 5.18 6.23
CA ALA A 125 7.51 4.58 6.60
C ALA A 125 7.44 4.24 8.10
N ILE A 126 8.52 3.68 8.66
CA ILE A 126 8.63 3.35 10.08
C ILE A 126 8.69 4.61 10.96
N TRP A 127 9.39 5.65 10.51
CA TRP A 127 9.44 6.92 11.22
C TRP A 127 8.06 7.58 11.30
N LEU A 128 7.29 7.53 10.22
CA LEU A 128 5.93 8.05 10.15
C LEU A 128 4.93 7.23 10.95
N ASP A 129 5.06 5.91 10.95
CA ASP A 129 4.18 5.00 11.72
C ASP A 129 4.91 3.70 12.09
N SER A 130 5.49 3.68 13.28
CA SER A 130 6.19 2.51 13.82
C SER A 130 5.27 1.40 14.35
N SER A 131 3.96 1.59 14.30
CA SER A 131 2.99 0.59 14.78
C SER A 131 2.67 -0.50 13.75
N ILE A 132 3.16 -0.39 12.53
CA ILE A 132 2.86 -1.29 11.41
C ILE A 132 3.97 -2.34 11.23
N PRO A 133 3.78 -3.61 11.65
CA PRO A 133 4.83 -4.64 11.58
C PRO A 133 5.30 -4.95 10.15
N ALA A 134 4.45 -4.72 9.16
CA ALA A 134 4.77 -4.98 7.75
C ALA A 134 5.94 -4.13 7.25
N PHE A 135 6.15 -2.93 7.78
CA PHE A 135 7.27 -2.08 7.37
C PHE A 135 8.61 -2.68 7.81
N PHE A 136 8.69 -3.15 9.05
CA PHE A 136 9.87 -3.87 9.55
C PHE A 136 10.11 -5.16 8.77
N TYR A 137 9.05 -5.93 8.50
CA TYR A 137 9.14 -7.15 7.71
C TYR A 137 9.73 -6.89 6.32
N ASN A 138 9.22 -5.90 5.60
CA ASN A 138 9.71 -5.55 4.27
C ASN A 138 11.16 -5.05 4.30
N ARG A 139 11.55 -4.29 5.33
CA ARG A 139 12.93 -3.82 5.51
C ARG A 139 13.86 -4.99 5.86
N ALA A 140 13.41 -5.95 6.68
CA ALA A 140 14.16 -7.17 6.98
C ALA A 140 14.47 -7.99 5.72
N ILE A 141 13.51 -8.12 4.81
CA ILE A 141 13.75 -8.78 3.52
C ILE A 141 14.79 -7.99 2.72
N ALA A 142 14.69 -6.66 2.63
CA ALA A 142 15.66 -5.84 1.91
C ALA A 142 17.08 -5.94 2.53
N TYR A 143 17.21 -5.95 3.85
CA TYR A 143 18.49 -6.20 4.52
C TYR A 143 19.02 -7.63 4.24
N THR A 144 18.14 -8.63 4.19
CA THR A 144 18.52 -10.01 3.85
C THR A 144 19.12 -10.10 2.44
N GLU A 145 18.46 -9.45 1.46
CA GLU A 145 18.94 -9.38 0.08
C GLU A 145 20.28 -8.63 -0.04
N LYS A 146 20.46 -7.60 0.80
CA LYS A 146 21.70 -6.84 0.91
C LYS A 146 22.80 -7.57 1.74
N GLN A 147 22.49 -8.73 2.29
CA GLN A 147 23.36 -9.53 3.19
C GLN A 147 23.72 -8.83 4.50
N ASP A 148 22.91 -7.87 4.92
CA ASP A 148 23.01 -7.21 6.22
C ASP A 148 22.19 -7.99 7.25
N TYR A 149 22.74 -9.15 7.64
CA TYR A 149 22.00 -10.12 8.44
C TYR A 149 21.67 -9.63 9.85
N ASP A 150 22.52 -8.79 10.43
CA ASP A 150 22.29 -8.27 11.78
C ASP A 150 21.06 -7.36 11.82
N ARG A 151 20.95 -6.43 10.86
CA ARG A 151 19.78 -5.56 10.76
C ARG A 151 18.53 -6.32 10.35
N ALA A 152 18.65 -7.32 9.47
CA ALA A 152 17.53 -8.17 9.10
C ALA A 152 16.96 -8.94 10.32
N ILE A 153 17.82 -9.53 11.16
CA ILE A 153 17.42 -10.23 12.38
C ILE A 153 16.70 -9.26 13.33
N ALA A 154 17.26 -8.07 13.56
CA ALA A 154 16.66 -7.06 14.43
C ALA A 154 15.25 -6.66 13.97
N ASP A 155 15.04 -6.48 12.68
CA ASP A 155 13.73 -6.13 12.12
C ASP A 155 12.71 -7.28 12.21
N PHE A 156 13.12 -8.54 11.95
CA PHE A 156 12.25 -9.69 12.23
C PHE A 156 11.90 -9.81 13.72
N GLU A 157 12.82 -9.50 14.61
CA GLU A 157 12.54 -9.45 16.05
C GLU A 157 11.53 -8.36 16.40
N MET A 158 11.57 -7.21 15.73
CA MET A 158 10.52 -6.21 15.89
C MET A 158 9.16 -6.74 15.46
N VAL A 159 9.04 -7.44 14.34
CA VAL A 159 7.78 -8.09 13.93
C VAL A 159 7.30 -9.08 14.99
N LEU A 160 8.20 -9.87 15.56
CA LEU A 160 7.89 -10.86 16.59
C LEU A 160 7.51 -10.25 17.95
N ARG A 161 7.90 -9.00 18.23
CA ARG A 161 7.38 -8.26 19.39
C ARG A 161 5.91 -7.91 19.26
N PHE A 162 5.42 -7.62 18.05
CA PHE A 162 4.00 -7.39 17.78
C PHE A 162 3.19 -8.70 17.84
N ASN A 163 3.74 -9.78 17.28
CA ASN A 163 3.13 -11.11 17.28
C ASN A 163 4.22 -12.19 17.35
N SER A 164 4.44 -12.72 18.55
CA SER A 164 5.45 -13.75 18.79
C SER A 164 5.22 -15.07 18.03
N LYS A 165 4.01 -15.29 17.50
CA LYS A 165 3.63 -16.46 16.68
C LYS A 165 3.54 -16.13 15.19
N ASN A 166 4.16 -15.04 14.72
CA ASN A 166 4.21 -14.74 13.29
C ASN A 166 5.14 -15.72 12.58
N ALA A 167 4.56 -16.72 11.90
CA ALA A 167 5.31 -17.80 11.26
C ALA A 167 6.28 -17.28 10.18
N LEU A 168 5.87 -16.27 9.38
CA LEU A 168 6.74 -15.69 8.34
C LEU A 168 7.95 -15.00 8.95
N ALA A 169 7.77 -14.27 10.05
CA ALA A 169 8.89 -13.59 10.73
C ALA A 169 9.84 -14.59 11.43
N LEU A 170 9.29 -15.63 12.07
CA LEU A 170 10.10 -16.73 12.62
C LEU A 170 10.90 -17.41 11.52
N TYR A 171 10.25 -17.78 10.42
CA TYR A 171 10.92 -18.45 9.30
C TYR A 171 12.00 -17.54 8.69
N GLY A 172 11.69 -16.28 8.41
CA GLY A 172 12.63 -15.30 7.87
C GLY A 172 13.85 -15.11 8.78
N ARG A 173 13.63 -14.92 10.10
CA ARG A 173 14.72 -14.82 11.08
C ARG A 173 15.57 -16.08 11.10
N GLY A 174 14.94 -17.24 11.08
CA GLY A 174 15.62 -18.53 11.05
C GLY A 174 16.51 -18.69 9.82
N VAL A 175 16.00 -18.38 8.64
CA VAL A 175 16.78 -18.42 7.38
C VAL A 175 17.98 -17.46 7.44
N VAL A 176 17.78 -16.24 7.96
CA VAL A 176 18.88 -15.27 8.08
C VAL A 176 19.93 -15.72 9.10
N ARG A 177 19.53 -16.31 10.23
CA ARG A 177 20.45 -16.89 11.22
C ARG A 177 21.29 -18.02 10.63
N LEU A 178 20.66 -18.92 9.83
CA LEU A 178 21.41 -19.96 9.11
C LEU A 178 22.44 -19.35 8.15
N LYS A 179 22.06 -18.33 7.37
CA LYS A 179 22.99 -17.62 6.47
C LYS A 179 24.13 -16.95 7.21
N LYS A 180 23.89 -16.51 8.45
CA LYS A 180 24.92 -15.91 9.32
C LYS A 180 25.83 -16.96 9.99
N GLY A 181 25.48 -18.25 9.92
CA GLY A 181 26.20 -19.35 10.53
C GLY A 181 25.69 -19.79 11.91
N ASP A 182 24.63 -19.19 12.42
CA ASP A 182 23.95 -19.60 13.65
C ASP A 182 22.94 -20.73 13.35
N SER A 183 23.48 -21.94 13.23
CA SER A 183 22.66 -23.10 12.85
C SER A 183 21.68 -23.54 13.94
N GLN A 184 22.06 -23.37 15.22
CA GLN A 184 21.24 -23.85 16.34
C GLN A 184 19.94 -23.02 16.46
N THR A 185 20.06 -21.71 16.59
CA THR A 185 18.89 -20.84 16.78
C THR A 185 18.10 -20.67 15.49
N GLY A 186 18.80 -20.71 14.33
CA GLY A 186 18.15 -20.65 13.03
C GLY A 186 17.25 -21.86 12.76
N SER A 187 17.73 -23.07 13.07
CA SER A 187 16.93 -24.31 12.93
C SER A 187 15.74 -24.34 13.89
N ALA A 188 15.90 -23.84 15.11
CA ALA A 188 14.81 -23.74 16.09
C ALA A 188 13.70 -22.79 15.58
N ASP A 189 14.06 -21.60 15.11
CA ASP A 189 13.09 -20.65 14.55
C ASP A 189 12.30 -21.24 13.36
N ILE A 190 12.99 -21.97 12.48
CA ILE A 190 12.32 -22.63 11.33
C ILE A 190 11.39 -23.75 11.80
N ALA A 191 11.78 -24.52 12.82
CA ALA A 191 10.92 -25.57 13.39
C ALA A 191 9.65 -24.98 14.02
N ASP A 192 9.80 -23.91 14.81
CA ASP A 192 8.69 -23.20 15.41
C ASP A 192 7.76 -22.61 14.35
N ALA A 193 8.32 -22.00 13.31
CA ALA A 193 7.54 -21.46 12.19
C ALA A 193 6.72 -22.53 11.48
N LYS A 194 7.31 -23.69 11.18
CA LYS A 194 6.63 -24.82 10.54
C LYS A 194 5.60 -25.48 11.46
N ALA A 195 5.81 -25.47 12.77
CA ALA A 195 4.82 -25.95 13.72
C ALA A 195 3.55 -25.06 13.75
N ILE A 196 3.71 -23.75 13.49
CA ILE A 196 2.58 -22.80 13.38
C ILE A 196 1.93 -22.89 12.00
N ASN A 197 2.73 -22.91 10.94
CA ASN A 197 2.28 -22.99 9.56
C ASN A 197 3.18 -23.93 8.74
N PRO A 198 2.73 -25.16 8.42
CA PRO A 198 3.52 -26.11 7.65
C PRO A 198 3.98 -25.61 6.28
N ASN A 199 3.21 -24.69 5.65
CA ASN A 199 3.48 -24.15 4.32
C ASN A 199 4.30 -22.84 4.35
N VAL A 200 4.81 -22.44 5.52
CA VAL A 200 5.47 -21.14 5.73
C VAL A 200 6.65 -20.89 4.78
N ALA A 201 7.36 -21.94 4.37
CA ALA A 201 8.50 -21.82 3.46
C ALA A 201 8.06 -21.29 2.08
N GLU A 202 7.01 -21.87 1.50
CA GLU A 202 6.45 -21.46 0.21
C GLU A 202 5.84 -20.03 0.30
N GLU A 203 5.11 -19.76 1.39
CA GLU A 203 4.55 -18.44 1.62
C GLU A 203 5.63 -17.36 1.78
N PHE A 204 6.73 -17.68 2.47
CA PHE A 204 7.86 -16.76 2.65
C PHE A 204 8.52 -16.45 1.29
N GLU A 205 8.82 -17.46 0.49
CA GLU A 205 9.37 -17.26 -0.85
C GLU A 205 8.44 -16.44 -1.74
N HIS A 206 7.13 -16.72 -1.67
CA HIS A 206 6.14 -15.96 -2.42
C HIS A 206 6.05 -14.50 -1.96
N SER A 207 6.14 -14.23 -0.64
CA SER A 207 6.13 -12.87 -0.09
C SER A 207 7.41 -12.10 -0.44
N ALA A 208 8.54 -12.76 -0.50
CA ALA A 208 9.81 -12.15 -0.90
C ALA A 208 9.86 -11.75 -2.39
N ARG A 209 9.09 -12.43 -3.25
CA ARG A 209 9.01 -12.14 -4.70
C ARG A 209 7.96 -11.09 -5.08
N ARG A 210 7.15 -10.63 -4.15
CA ARG A 210 6.06 -9.65 -4.34
C ARG A 210 6.34 -8.34 -3.61
#